data_c93a7ed2a254ae706777fde0c36b687f
#
_entry.id   c93a7ed2a254ae706777fde0c36b687f
#
_cell.length_a   1.000
_cell.length_b   1.000
_cell.length_c   1.000
_cell.angle_alpha   90.00
_cell.angle_beta   90.00
_cell.angle_gamma   90.00
#
_symmetry.space_group_name_H-M   'P 1'
#
loop_
_entity.id
_entity.type
_entity.pdbx_description
1 polymer ?
#
loop_
_entity_poly.entity_id
_entity_poly.type
_entity_poly.pdbx_seq_one_letter_code
_entity_poly.pdbx_strand_id
1 'polypeptide(L)'
;MAWRPRVLFTFLRSLFSNDLLVELSEKKVSIKAFSSEISFEDEPYIALENTNKGEIVKAIGKDAKSLTSPNIRVLNPFKHNRSFVADFMCAEKILQHGIYTMHNSKIKPAPRVIIHQLEKTDGGLTDIEERVLRELALGAGAREVVIYLGCKINTDVETFDTVKARVSVTK
;
A
#
# COMPACT_ATOMS: atom_id res chain seq x y z
N MET A 1 -37.98 -16.89 13.45
CA MET A 1 -36.81 -16.01 13.40
C MET A 1 -36.32 -15.93 11.96
N ALA A 2 -36.65 -14.86 11.27
CA ALA A 2 -36.23 -14.72 9.87
C ALA A 2 -34.81 -14.14 9.81
N TRP A 3 -33.85 -14.95 9.41
CA TRP A 3 -32.50 -14.52 9.13
C TRP A 3 -32.51 -13.56 7.93
N ARG A 4 -32.10 -12.33 8.17
CA ARG A 4 -32.06 -11.31 7.10
C ARG A 4 -30.94 -11.68 6.10
N PRO A 5 -31.25 -11.92 4.82
CA PRO A 5 -30.27 -12.36 3.81
C PRO A 5 -29.11 -11.36 3.60
N ARG A 6 -29.27 -10.10 4.01
CA ARG A 6 -28.22 -9.07 3.93
C ARG A 6 -26.98 -9.37 4.77
N VAL A 7 -27.12 -9.96 5.96
CA VAL A 7 -26.01 -10.26 6.87
C VAL A 7 -25.15 -11.39 6.34
N LEU A 8 -25.78 -12.43 5.75
CA LEU A 8 -25.07 -13.56 5.16
C LEU A 8 -24.27 -13.14 3.92
N PHE A 9 -24.82 -12.26 3.08
CA PHE A 9 -24.13 -11.72 1.89
C PHE A 9 -22.93 -10.84 2.27
N THR A 10 -23.03 -10.05 3.32
CA THR A 10 -21.93 -9.21 3.82
C THR A 10 -20.81 -10.07 4.39
N PHE A 11 -21.14 -11.12 5.13
CA PHE A 11 -20.19 -12.08 5.68
C PHE A 11 -19.46 -12.88 4.60
N LEU A 12 -20.19 -13.39 3.59
CA LEU A 12 -19.59 -14.09 2.44
C LEU A 12 -18.70 -13.14 1.61
N ARG A 13 -19.10 -11.88 1.46
CA ARG A 13 -18.29 -10.89 0.74
C ARG A 13 -16.99 -10.55 1.46
N SER A 14 -16.98 -10.51 2.79
CA SER A 14 -15.76 -10.29 3.59
C SER A 14 -14.78 -11.47 3.50
N LEU A 15 -15.27 -12.69 3.35
CA LEU A 15 -14.43 -13.88 3.15
C LEU A 15 -13.72 -13.90 1.78
N PHE A 16 -14.29 -13.22 0.77
CA PHE A 16 -13.76 -13.15 -0.59
C PHE A 16 -13.24 -11.76 -0.97
N SER A 17 -13.48 -10.74 -0.15
CA SER A 17 -12.97 -9.39 -0.38
C SER A 17 -11.55 -9.28 0.16
N ASN A 18 -10.63 -8.91 -0.72
CA ASN A 18 -9.25 -8.64 -0.37
C ASN A 18 -8.98 -7.15 -0.59
N ASP A 19 -9.70 -6.34 0.17
CA ASP A 19 -9.63 -4.89 0.10
C ASP A 19 -8.60 -4.39 1.11
N LEU A 20 -7.64 -3.61 0.64
CA LEU A 20 -6.53 -3.11 1.44
C LEU A 20 -6.51 -1.58 1.47
N LEU A 21 -6.24 -1.02 2.63
CA LEU A 21 -5.83 0.37 2.81
C LEU A 21 -4.31 0.39 2.94
N VAL A 22 -3.64 1.13 2.07
CA VAL A 22 -2.20 1.38 2.12
C VAL A 22 -1.98 2.84 2.51
N GLU A 23 -1.48 3.08 3.70
CA GLU A 23 -1.09 4.39 4.20
C GLU A 23 0.42 4.57 4.04
N LEU A 24 0.82 5.65 3.36
CA LEU A 24 2.21 5.94 3.02
C LEU A 24 2.69 7.23 3.67
N SER A 25 3.83 7.15 4.35
CA SER A 25 4.58 8.30 4.87
C SER A 25 6.08 8.09 4.71
N GLU A 26 6.89 9.13 4.93
CA GLU A 26 8.36 9.01 4.91
C GLU A 26 8.91 8.09 6.01
N LYS A 27 8.13 7.88 7.07
CA LYS A 27 8.57 7.10 8.25
C LYS A 27 7.98 5.69 8.29
N LYS A 28 6.84 5.48 7.62
CA LYS A 28 6.09 4.23 7.78
C LYS A 28 5.25 3.90 6.54
N VAL A 29 5.24 2.63 6.19
CA VAL A 29 4.25 1.99 5.32
C VAL A 29 3.34 1.14 6.20
N SER A 30 2.03 1.39 6.13
CA SER A 30 1.02 0.63 6.85
C SER A 30 0.02 0.07 5.84
N ILE A 31 -0.27 -1.22 5.93
CA ILE A 31 -1.26 -1.90 5.09
C ILE A 31 -2.25 -2.59 6.00
N LYS A 32 -3.53 -2.29 5.84
CA LYS A 32 -4.62 -2.83 6.66
C LYS A 32 -5.68 -3.45 5.77
N ALA A 33 -6.17 -4.62 6.16
CA ALA A 33 -7.32 -5.20 5.50
C ALA A 33 -8.61 -4.56 6.04
N PHE A 34 -9.57 -4.27 5.15
CA PHE A 34 -10.89 -3.81 5.56
C PHE A 34 -11.65 -4.93 6.26
N SER A 35 -12.36 -4.57 7.35
CA SER A 35 -13.16 -5.51 8.17
C SER A 35 -12.36 -6.68 8.75
N SER A 36 -11.08 -6.45 9.05
CA SER A 36 -10.17 -7.45 9.63
C SER A 36 -9.10 -6.76 10.47
N GLU A 37 -8.65 -7.43 11.52
CA GLU A 37 -7.52 -6.96 12.35
C GLU A 37 -6.15 -7.22 11.72
N ILE A 38 -6.11 -7.87 10.54
CA ILE A 38 -4.84 -8.18 9.87
C ILE A 38 -4.23 -6.89 9.33
N SER A 39 -3.00 -6.63 9.74
CA SER A 39 -2.24 -5.47 9.30
C SER A 39 -0.75 -5.80 9.13
N PHE A 40 -0.11 -5.03 8.26
CA PHE A 40 1.34 -4.98 8.07
C PHE A 40 1.80 -3.55 8.32
N GLU A 41 2.85 -3.38 9.11
CA GLU A 41 3.49 -2.09 9.33
C GLU A 41 5.00 -2.26 9.34
N ASP A 42 5.71 -1.42 8.58
CA ASP A 42 7.17 -1.40 8.58
C ASP A 42 7.73 -0.01 8.20
N GLU A 43 9.03 0.19 8.41
CA GLU A 43 9.73 1.37 7.94
C GLU A 43 10.00 1.25 6.43
N PRO A 44 9.89 2.34 5.63
CA PRO A 44 10.02 2.29 4.17
C PRO A 44 11.49 2.27 3.71
N TYR A 45 12.29 1.36 4.22
CA TYR A 45 13.67 1.17 3.79
C TYR A 45 13.81 -0.07 2.92
N ILE A 46 14.74 0.00 1.96
CA ILE A 46 15.15 -1.12 1.14
C ILE A 46 16.67 -1.16 1.08
N ALA A 47 17.22 -2.34 1.21
CA ALA A 47 18.64 -2.62 1.07
C ALA A 47 18.89 -3.37 -0.23
N LEU A 48 19.72 -2.80 -1.09
CA LEU A 48 20.12 -3.35 -2.37
C LEU A 48 21.58 -3.78 -2.31
N GLU A 49 21.85 -5.04 -2.61
CA GLU A 49 23.20 -5.59 -2.73
C GLU A 49 23.66 -5.51 -4.19
N ASN A 50 24.80 -4.87 -4.41
CA ASN A 50 25.39 -4.78 -5.73
C ASN A 50 26.14 -6.08 -6.04
N THR A 51 25.72 -6.78 -7.09
CA THR A 51 26.31 -8.04 -7.55
C THR A 51 26.82 -7.91 -8.98
N ASN A 52 27.63 -8.87 -9.42
CA ASN A 52 28.11 -8.93 -10.81
C ASN A 52 26.98 -9.06 -11.86
N LYS A 53 25.75 -9.37 -11.43
CA LYS A 53 24.56 -9.50 -12.27
C LYS A 53 23.58 -8.33 -12.11
N GLY A 54 23.93 -7.30 -11.34
CA GLY A 54 23.10 -6.15 -11.01
C GLY A 54 22.70 -6.08 -9.55
N GLU A 55 21.84 -5.12 -9.22
CA GLU A 55 21.34 -4.92 -7.86
C GLU A 55 20.25 -5.95 -7.53
N ILE A 56 20.34 -6.56 -6.36
CA ILE A 56 19.32 -7.47 -5.82
C ILE A 56 18.82 -6.94 -4.47
N VAL A 57 17.52 -7.15 -4.20
CA VAL A 57 16.93 -6.79 -2.91
C VAL A 57 17.44 -7.76 -1.84
N LYS A 58 18.12 -7.22 -0.83
CA LYS A 58 18.67 -7.99 0.30
C LYS A 58 17.72 -8.01 1.49
N ALA A 59 17.09 -6.88 1.78
CA ALA A 59 16.14 -6.73 2.87
C ALA A 59 15.19 -5.56 2.59
N ILE A 60 14.04 -5.56 3.27
CA ILE A 60 13.05 -4.49 3.27
C ILE A 60 12.68 -4.19 4.73
N GLY A 61 12.27 -2.96 5.01
CA GLY A 61 11.80 -2.54 6.32
C GLY A 61 12.92 -2.22 7.30
N LYS A 62 12.65 -2.46 8.56
CA LYS A 62 13.62 -2.24 9.66
C LYS A 62 14.90 -3.02 9.48
N ASP A 63 14.79 -4.24 8.95
CA ASP A 63 15.95 -5.08 8.70
C ASP A 63 16.88 -4.45 7.65
N ALA A 64 16.31 -3.85 6.61
CA ALA A 64 17.07 -3.12 5.61
C ALA A 64 17.83 -1.93 6.21
N LYS A 65 17.17 -1.16 7.08
CA LYS A 65 17.73 0.03 7.72
C LYS A 65 18.97 -0.27 8.58
N SER A 66 19.03 -1.46 9.18
CA SER A 66 20.12 -1.88 10.06
C SER A 66 21.33 -2.43 9.31
N LEU A 67 21.22 -2.71 8.01
CA LEU A 67 22.30 -3.28 7.23
C LEU A 67 23.38 -2.25 6.93
N THR A 68 24.64 -2.63 7.21
CA THR A 68 25.82 -1.83 6.89
C THR A 68 26.88 -2.74 6.26
N SER A 69 27.12 -2.57 4.98
CA SER A 69 28.15 -3.32 4.24
C SER A 69 28.62 -2.51 3.02
N PRO A 70 29.88 -2.61 2.61
CA PRO A 70 30.40 -1.87 1.45
C PRO A 70 29.65 -2.10 0.15
N ASN A 71 29.05 -3.29 -0.02
CA ASN A 71 28.31 -3.67 -1.24
C ASN A 71 26.80 -3.46 -1.11
N ILE A 72 26.32 -2.92 0.01
CA ILE A 72 24.90 -2.71 0.26
C ILE A 72 24.60 -1.22 0.28
N ARG A 73 23.63 -0.80 -0.55
CA ARG A 73 23.02 0.52 -0.57
C ARG A 73 21.67 0.48 0.12
N VAL A 74 21.50 1.25 1.18
CA VAL A 74 20.24 1.38 1.89
C VAL A 74 19.62 2.73 1.55
N LEU A 75 18.34 2.73 1.18
CA LEU A 75 17.61 3.95 0.87
C LEU A 75 16.14 3.88 1.30
N ASN A 76 15.54 5.06 1.41
CA ASN A 76 14.10 5.24 1.60
C ASN A 76 13.53 5.95 0.36
N PRO A 77 12.72 5.28 -0.48
CA PRO A 77 12.23 5.84 -1.73
C PRO A 77 11.14 6.90 -1.55
N PHE A 78 10.61 7.09 -0.34
CA PHE A 78 9.61 8.12 -0.03
C PHE A 78 10.23 9.36 0.63
N LYS A 79 11.55 9.38 0.80
CA LYS A 79 12.25 10.50 1.44
C LYS A 79 12.97 11.36 0.40
N HIS A 80 12.30 12.43 -0.07
CA HIS A 80 12.89 13.41 -0.97
C HIS A 80 12.25 14.79 -0.75
N ASN A 81 13.02 15.87 -0.99
CA ASN A 81 12.57 17.23 -0.67
C ASN A 81 11.41 17.74 -1.54
N ARG A 82 11.29 17.26 -2.78
CA ARG A 82 10.33 17.81 -3.77
C ARG A 82 9.17 16.87 -4.07
N SER A 83 9.43 15.58 -4.20
CA SER A 83 8.42 14.58 -4.55
C SER A 83 8.24 13.59 -3.41
N PHE A 84 7.06 13.00 -3.30
CA PHE A 84 6.83 11.95 -2.32
C PHE A 84 7.53 10.65 -2.74
N VAL A 85 7.44 10.27 -4.01
CA VAL A 85 8.15 9.10 -4.54
C VAL A 85 9.41 9.56 -5.27
N ALA A 86 10.57 9.21 -4.74
CA ALA A 86 11.89 9.55 -5.29
C ALA A 86 12.50 8.44 -6.16
N ASP A 87 12.23 7.18 -5.80
CA ASP A 87 12.69 5.99 -6.51
C ASP A 87 11.51 5.04 -6.70
N PHE A 88 11.00 5.00 -7.93
CA PHE A 88 9.80 4.22 -8.27
C PHE A 88 10.02 2.73 -8.08
N MET A 89 11.14 2.19 -8.57
CA MET A 89 11.43 0.76 -8.52
C MET A 89 11.57 0.26 -7.09
N CYS A 90 12.24 1.04 -6.25
CA CYS A 90 12.41 0.70 -4.84
C CYS A 90 11.09 0.81 -4.06
N ALA A 91 10.28 1.85 -4.34
CA ALA A 91 8.95 2.01 -3.75
C ALA A 91 8.03 0.85 -4.13
N GLU A 92 8.03 0.43 -5.39
CA GLU A 92 7.26 -0.70 -5.89
C GLU A 92 7.64 -2.00 -5.16
N LYS A 93 8.93 -2.27 -4.96
CA LYS A 93 9.41 -3.46 -4.24
C LYS A 93 8.95 -3.48 -2.79
N ILE A 94 8.95 -2.33 -2.12
CA ILE A 94 8.44 -2.21 -0.74
C ILE A 94 6.93 -2.52 -0.71
N LEU A 95 6.15 -1.96 -1.63
CA LEU A 95 4.71 -2.23 -1.71
C LEU A 95 4.41 -3.67 -2.10
N GLN A 96 5.15 -4.26 -3.05
CA GLN A 96 5.05 -5.68 -3.40
C GLN A 96 5.25 -6.57 -2.17
N HIS A 97 6.31 -6.29 -1.37
CA HIS A 97 6.58 -7.03 -0.15
C HIS A 97 5.42 -6.95 0.85
N GLY A 98 4.93 -5.74 1.14
CA GLY A 98 3.84 -5.53 2.09
C GLY A 98 2.52 -6.15 1.62
N ILE A 99 2.13 -5.92 0.36
CA ILE A 99 0.90 -6.50 -0.21
C ILE A 99 0.99 -8.02 -0.27
N TYR A 100 2.14 -8.58 -0.65
CA TYR A 100 2.35 -10.03 -0.66
C TYR A 100 2.24 -10.63 0.73
N THR A 101 2.80 -9.97 1.75
CA THR A 101 2.70 -10.40 3.14
C THR A 101 1.24 -10.46 3.61
N MET A 102 0.43 -9.46 3.21
CA MET A 102 -0.99 -9.40 3.53
C MET A 102 -1.83 -10.39 2.72
N HIS A 103 -1.40 -10.68 1.48
CA HIS A 103 -2.15 -11.48 0.51
C HIS A 103 -1.59 -12.89 0.33
N ASN A 104 -1.04 -13.51 1.34
CA ASN A 104 -0.42 -14.85 1.28
C ASN A 104 -1.43 -15.96 0.92
N SER A 105 -2.13 -15.84 -0.20
CA SER A 105 -3.10 -16.84 -0.68
C SER A 105 -3.14 -16.89 -2.21
N LYS A 106 -2.92 -18.08 -2.76
CA LYS A 106 -3.06 -18.34 -4.21
C LYS A 106 -4.54 -18.45 -4.68
N ILE A 107 -5.47 -18.50 -3.74
CA ILE A 107 -6.91 -18.74 -4.02
C ILE A 107 -7.70 -17.42 -4.01
N LYS A 108 -7.25 -16.41 -3.27
CA LYS A 108 -7.91 -15.11 -3.22
C LYS A 108 -7.60 -14.29 -4.48
N PRO A 109 -8.58 -13.53 -5.01
CA PRO A 109 -8.31 -12.62 -6.13
C PRO A 109 -7.33 -11.52 -5.70
N ALA A 110 -6.63 -10.93 -6.66
CA ALA A 110 -5.76 -9.78 -6.44
C ALA A 110 -6.51 -8.67 -5.68
N PRO A 111 -5.86 -7.94 -4.75
CA PRO A 111 -6.53 -6.98 -3.89
C PRO A 111 -7.03 -5.75 -4.64
N ARG A 112 -8.11 -5.15 -4.12
CA ARG A 112 -8.44 -3.75 -4.39
C ARG A 112 -7.72 -2.90 -3.34
N VAL A 113 -7.08 -1.82 -3.76
CA VAL A 113 -6.19 -1.03 -2.89
C VAL A 113 -6.65 0.42 -2.87
N ILE A 114 -6.80 0.97 -1.66
CA ILE A 114 -6.85 2.41 -1.44
C ILE A 114 -5.45 2.85 -1.06
N ILE A 115 -4.86 3.78 -1.82
CA ILE A 115 -3.62 4.45 -1.46
C ILE A 115 -3.96 5.77 -0.76
N HIS A 116 -3.49 5.92 0.46
CA HIS A 116 -3.60 7.13 1.25
C HIS A 116 -2.20 7.68 1.53
N GLN A 117 -1.80 8.70 0.76
CA GLN A 117 -0.57 9.45 1.01
C GLN A 117 -0.81 10.42 2.17
N LEU A 118 0.01 10.34 3.22
CA LEU A 118 -0.19 11.09 4.47
C LEU A 118 0.60 12.40 4.53
N GLU A 119 1.57 12.58 3.64
CA GLU A 119 2.50 13.72 3.67
C GLU A 119 2.64 14.32 2.27
N LYS A 120 3.03 15.61 2.19
CA LYS A 120 3.24 16.35 0.93
C LYS A 120 1.97 16.38 0.06
N THR A 121 0.85 16.65 0.68
CA THR A 121 -0.46 16.71 0.04
C THR A 121 -1.05 18.12 -0.01
N ASP A 122 -0.26 19.13 0.34
CA ASP A 122 -0.68 20.52 0.33
C ASP A 122 -1.07 20.98 -1.08
N GLY A 123 -2.30 21.43 -1.25
CA GLY A 123 -2.85 21.78 -2.56
C GLY A 123 -3.34 20.60 -3.41
N GLY A 124 -3.36 19.39 -2.86
CA GLY A 124 -3.71 18.16 -3.57
C GLY A 124 -2.54 17.53 -4.30
N LEU A 125 -2.79 16.42 -5.01
CA LEU A 125 -1.81 15.77 -5.87
C LEU A 125 -1.98 16.25 -7.31
N THR A 126 -0.87 16.36 -8.02
CA THR A 126 -0.88 16.52 -9.47
C THR A 126 -1.30 15.23 -10.17
N ASP A 127 -1.75 15.31 -11.42
CA ASP A 127 -2.09 14.13 -12.23
C ASP A 127 -0.92 13.14 -12.34
N ILE A 128 0.31 13.66 -12.35
CA ILE A 128 1.54 12.84 -12.39
C ILE A 128 1.72 12.07 -11.09
N GLU A 129 1.54 12.73 -9.95
CA GLU A 129 1.67 12.09 -8.64
C GLU A 129 0.57 11.04 -8.41
N GLU A 130 -0.69 11.34 -8.77
CA GLU A 130 -1.77 10.35 -8.74
C GLU A 130 -1.43 9.13 -9.62
N ARG A 131 -0.89 9.36 -10.82
CA ARG A 131 -0.49 8.30 -11.72
C ARG A 131 0.63 7.45 -11.15
N VAL A 132 1.66 8.07 -10.58
CA VAL A 132 2.79 7.35 -9.93
C VAL A 132 2.27 6.44 -8.82
N LEU A 133 1.42 6.94 -7.93
CA LEU A 133 0.85 6.13 -6.84
C LEU A 133 -0.02 4.98 -7.37
N ARG A 134 -0.78 5.22 -8.43
CA ARG A 134 -1.62 4.21 -9.08
C ARG A 134 -0.77 3.10 -9.70
N GLU A 135 0.25 3.46 -10.45
CA GLU A 135 1.16 2.50 -11.09
C GLU A 135 1.95 1.69 -10.04
N LEU A 136 2.38 2.31 -8.94
CA LEU A 136 3.02 1.60 -7.82
C LEU A 136 2.11 0.51 -7.25
N ALA A 137 0.83 0.82 -7.00
CA ALA A 137 -0.10 -0.15 -6.44
C ALA A 137 -0.45 -1.27 -7.44
N LEU A 138 -0.62 -0.93 -8.74
CA LEU A 138 -0.85 -1.91 -9.79
C LEU A 138 0.36 -2.83 -9.96
N GLY A 139 1.58 -2.28 -10.01
CA GLY A 139 2.83 -3.03 -10.09
C GLY A 139 3.07 -3.89 -8.84
N ALA A 140 2.55 -3.48 -7.69
CA ALA A 140 2.57 -4.28 -6.46
C ALA A 140 1.50 -5.38 -6.42
N GLY A 141 0.67 -5.54 -7.47
CA GLY A 141 -0.29 -6.61 -7.61
C GLY A 141 -1.74 -6.25 -7.29
N ALA A 142 -2.08 -4.97 -7.14
CA ALA A 142 -3.47 -4.55 -7.02
C ALA A 142 -4.20 -4.71 -8.37
N ARG A 143 -5.48 -5.13 -8.33
CA ARG A 143 -6.37 -5.18 -9.51
C ARG A 143 -7.18 -3.90 -9.71
N GLU A 144 -7.36 -3.13 -8.66
CA GLU A 144 -8.09 -1.87 -8.65
C GLU A 144 -7.46 -0.92 -7.63
N VAL A 145 -7.30 0.36 -8.00
CA VAL A 145 -6.64 1.35 -7.16
C VAL A 145 -7.48 2.62 -7.06
N VAL A 146 -7.68 3.07 -5.85
CA VAL A 146 -8.26 4.36 -5.51
C VAL A 146 -7.22 5.20 -4.78
N ILE A 147 -6.96 6.41 -5.25
CA ILE A 147 -6.12 7.38 -4.55
C ILE A 147 -7.03 8.22 -3.66
N TYR A 148 -6.70 8.26 -2.38
CA TYR A 148 -7.48 8.99 -1.38
C TYR A 148 -6.61 10.04 -0.69
N LEU A 149 -7.16 11.24 -0.57
CA LEU A 149 -6.60 12.34 0.22
C LEU A 149 -7.70 12.82 1.17
N GLY A 150 -7.44 12.79 2.45
CA GLY A 150 -8.42 13.23 3.42
C GLY A 150 -8.15 12.73 4.83
N CYS A 151 -9.20 12.70 5.64
CA CYS A 151 -9.09 12.24 7.01
C CYS A 151 -8.77 10.75 7.10
N LYS A 152 -8.24 10.33 8.25
CA LYS A 152 -7.92 8.93 8.52
C LYS A 152 -9.14 8.03 8.29
N ILE A 153 -8.92 6.94 7.55
CA ILE A 153 -9.92 5.92 7.29
C ILE A 153 -9.95 4.92 8.44
N ASN A 154 -11.16 4.59 8.90
CA ASN A 154 -11.36 3.52 9.88
C ASN A 154 -11.80 2.25 9.15
N THR A 155 -10.89 1.29 9.00
CA THR A 155 -11.12 0.03 8.28
C THR A 155 -12.11 -0.91 8.95
N ASP A 156 -12.45 -0.69 10.24
CA ASP A 156 -13.42 -1.51 10.96
C ASP A 156 -14.87 -1.09 10.66
N VAL A 157 -15.06 0.18 10.27
CA VAL A 157 -16.38 0.77 10.05
C VAL A 157 -16.62 1.08 8.57
N GLU A 158 -15.60 1.53 7.87
CA GLU A 158 -15.67 1.88 6.45
C GLU A 158 -15.36 0.67 5.55
N THR A 159 -15.74 0.75 4.29
CA THR A 159 -15.44 -0.26 3.27
C THR A 159 -14.73 0.40 2.09
N PHE A 160 -14.06 -0.41 1.26
CA PHE A 160 -13.47 0.09 0.02
C PHE A 160 -14.48 0.88 -0.82
N ASP A 161 -15.70 0.36 -0.96
CA ASP A 161 -16.73 0.97 -1.81
C ASP A 161 -17.23 2.31 -1.23
N THR A 162 -17.33 2.45 0.10
CA THR A 162 -17.71 3.73 0.74
C THR A 162 -16.64 4.80 0.55
N VAL A 163 -15.37 4.45 0.68
CA VAL A 163 -14.26 5.39 0.45
C VAL A 163 -14.17 5.75 -1.03
N LYS A 164 -14.31 4.78 -1.94
CA LYS A 164 -14.31 5.01 -3.39
C LYS A 164 -15.42 5.98 -3.81
N ALA A 165 -16.65 5.81 -3.28
CA ALA A 165 -17.76 6.70 -3.56
C ALA A 165 -17.46 8.14 -3.11
N ARG A 166 -16.82 8.32 -1.95
CA ARG A 166 -16.40 9.63 -1.43
C ARG A 166 -15.45 10.36 -2.39
N VAL A 167 -14.47 9.65 -2.93
CA VAL A 167 -13.49 10.22 -3.90
C VAL A 167 -14.19 10.63 -5.20
N SER A 168 -15.17 9.86 -5.65
CA SER A 168 -15.91 10.14 -6.90
C SER A 168 -16.79 11.39 -6.84
N VAL A 169 -17.20 11.81 -5.65
CA VAL A 169 -18.04 13.03 -5.43
C VAL A 169 -17.17 14.29 -5.35
N THR A 170 -15.87 14.15 -5.05
CA THR A 170 -14.95 15.28 -4.83
C THR A 170 -14.19 15.69 -6.10
N LYS A 171 -14.26 14.90 -7.17
CA LYS A 171 -13.75 15.20 -8.52
C LYS A 171 -14.88 15.74 -9.40
#